data_bf9a27f282ab7153ccaa789d3412b36f
#
_entry.id   bf9a27f282ab7153ccaa789d3412b36f
#
_cell.length_a   1.000
_cell.length_b   1.000
_cell.length_c   1.000
_cell.angle_alpha   90.00
_cell.angle_beta   90.00
_cell.angle_gamma   90.00
#
_symmetry.space_group_name_H-M   'P 1'
#
loop_
_entity.id
_entity.type
_entity.pdbx_description
1 polymer ?
#
loop_
_entity_poly.entity_id
_entity_poly.type
_entity_poly.pdbx_seq_one_letter_code
_entity_poly.pdbx_strand_id
1 'polypeptide(L)'
;MHSEIQQRLEQVFQAIQNKNLEKIDLMGLSQEIQSKDISRDILYEFLDIAHFNIIANHISESNQVDIWLNNLVDIIERSKYHTGRLIKHRAERYKNKTALNIIEKGELKTISYSSLWSLVIETGCALSSFEKETDRPITIGLLTHNQLNGVLVDLACLSFGIRVVPIPLNGTSEHTSYILDHAEITHLFIGGKTGGKLWNEVQSDKSIQSIALNDNESLKGQIVNWEQFLE
;
A
#
# COMPACT_ATOMS: atom_id res chain seq x y z
N MET A 1 -3.52 -24.08 -23.70
CA MET A 1 -3.72 -24.01 -22.24
C MET A 1 -3.68 -22.58 -21.69
N HIS A 2 -2.57 -21.82 -21.78
CA HIS A 2 -2.55 -20.40 -21.37
C HIS A 2 -3.55 -19.54 -22.16
N SER A 3 -3.69 -19.75 -23.47
CA SER A 3 -4.64 -19.04 -24.32
C SER A 3 -6.11 -19.30 -23.95
N GLU A 4 -6.44 -20.48 -23.45
CA GLU A 4 -7.83 -20.86 -23.12
C GLU A 4 -8.29 -20.18 -21.80
N ILE A 5 -7.44 -20.18 -20.78
CA ILE A 5 -7.74 -19.44 -19.52
C ILE A 5 -7.84 -17.96 -19.79
N GLN A 6 -6.95 -17.41 -20.61
CA GLN A 6 -6.98 -16.01 -20.97
C GLN A 6 -8.25 -15.61 -21.74
N GLN A 7 -8.73 -16.46 -22.66
CA GLN A 7 -10.00 -16.26 -23.31
C GLN A 7 -11.19 -16.29 -22.32
N ARG A 8 -11.16 -17.20 -21.33
CA ARG A 8 -12.19 -17.24 -20.29
C ARG A 8 -12.16 -16.00 -19.41
N LEU A 9 -10.98 -15.51 -19.04
CA LEU A 9 -10.84 -14.23 -18.29
C LEU A 9 -11.43 -13.06 -19.08
N GLU A 10 -11.18 -12.99 -20.37
CA GLU A 10 -11.75 -11.97 -21.24
C GLU A 10 -13.28 -12.08 -21.32
N GLN A 11 -13.83 -13.29 -21.40
CA GLN A 11 -15.27 -13.53 -21.34
C GLN A 11 -15.89 -13.05 -20.03
N VAL A 12 -15.23 -13.32 -18.89
CA VAL A 12 -15.64 -12.80 -17.57
C VAL A 12 -15.65 -11.27 -17.58
N PHE A 13 -14.60 -10.65 -18.11
CA PHE A 13 -14.50 -9.21 -18.19
C PHE A 13 -15.63 -8.58 -19.03
N GLN A 14 -15.94 -9.17 -20.18
CA GLN A 14 -17.07 -8.75 -21.01
C GLN A 14 -18.42 -8.94 -20.30
N ALA A 15 -18.59 -10.05 -19.57
CA ALA A 15 -19.78 -10.31 -18.79
C ALA A 15 -19.97 -9.28 -17.64
N ILE A 16 -18.87 -8.85 -17.01
CA ILE A 16 -18.88 -7.77 -16.02
C ILE A 16 -19.34 -6.46 -16.64
N GLN A 17 -18.82 -6.10 -17.82
CA GLN A 17 -19.21 -4.89 -18.53
C GLN A 17 -20.69 -4.90 -18.90
N ASN A 18 -21.20 -6.07 -19.32
CA ASN A 18 -22.59 -6.28 -19.68
C ASN A 18 -23.51 -6.52 -18.47
N LYS A 19 -22.95 -6.54 -17.24
CA LYS A 19 -23.65 -6.83 -15.98
C LYS A 19 -24.43 -8.16 -16.01
N ASN A 20 -23.91 -9.16 -16.71
CA ASN A 20 -24.54 -10.49 -16.82
C ASN A 20 -23.49 -11.59 -16.63
N LEU A 21 -23.56 -12.27 -15.49
CA LEU A 21 -22.66 -13.39 -15.12
C LEU A 21 -23.34 -14.77 -15.18
N GLU A 22 -24.62 -14.85 -15.54
CA GLU A 22 -25.42 -16.09 -15.48
C GLU A 22 -24.79 -17.28 -16.23
N LYS A 23 -24.05 -16.99 -17.30
CA LYS A 23 -23.42 -18.03 -18.15
C LYS A 23 -21.94 -18.24 -17.82
N ILE A 24 -21.42 -17.59 -16.80
CA ILE A 24 -20.00 -17.63 -16.45
C ILE A 24 -19.78 -18.60 -15.30
N ASP A 25 -19.02 -19.64 -15.53
CA ASP A 25 -18.56 -20.59 -14.49
C ASP A 25 -17.32 -20.03 -13.79
N LEU A 26 -17.56 -19.09 -12.85
CA LEU A 26 -16.49 -18.47 -12.05
C LEU A 26 -15.81 -19.48 -11.12
N MET A 27 -16.57 -20.41 -10.55
CA MET A 27 -16.03 -21.40 -9.64
C MET A 27 -15.14 -22.39 -10.37
N GLY A 28 -15.58 -22.94 -11.49
CA GLY A 28 -14.77 -23.81 -12.32
C GLY A 28 -13.50 -23.11 -12.83
N LEU A 29 -13.59 -21.81 -13.18
CA LEU A 29 -12.42 -21.02 -13.57
C LEU A 29 -11.44 -20.84 -12.40
N SER A 30 -11.92 -20.54 -11.20
CA SER A 30 -11.05 -20.38 -10.03
C SER A 30 -10.34 -21.68 -9.64
N GLN A 31 -11.05 -22.81 -9.67
CA GLN A 31 -10.50 -24.13 -9.41
C GLN A 31 -9.47 -24.54 -10.47
N GLU A 32 -9.74 -24.24 -11.74
CA GLU A 32 -8.81 -24.51 -12.82
C GLU A 32 -7.52 -23.71 -12.67
N ILE A 33 -7.63 -22.43 -12.32
CA ILE A 33 -6.48 -21.55 -12.04
C ILE A 33 -5.69 -22.05 -10.83
N GLN A 34 -6.38 -22.50 -9.78
CA GLN A 34 -5.74 -23.05 -8.59
C GLN A 34 -4.97 -24.33 -8.89
N SER A 35 -5.55 -25.25 -9.67
CA SER A 35 -5.02 -26.60 -9.89
C SER A 35 -3.85 -26.66 -10.89
N LYS A 36 -3.58 -25.62 -11.65
CA LYS A 36 -2.60 -25.60 -12.73
C LYS A 36 -1.40 -24.71 -12.42
N ASP A 37 -0.25 -25.04 -12.99
CA ASP A 37 0.91 -24.16 -13.02
C ASP A 37 0.69 -23.08 -14.08
N ILE A 38 0.35 -21.89 -13.62
CA ILE A 38 -0.08 -20.76 -14.45
C ILE A 38 0.85 -19.57 -14.20
N SER A 39 1.11 -18.77 -15.24
CA SER A 39 1.93 -17.57 -15.12
C SER A 39 1.34 -16.57 -14.13
N ARG A 40 2.21 -15.83 -13.44
CA ARG A 40 1.78 -14.79 -12.48
C ARG A 40 0.87 -13.75 -13.12
N ASP A 41 1.07 -13.42 -14.38
CA ASP A 41 0.26 -12.41 -15.07
C ASP A 41 -1.20 -12.85 -15.16
N ILE A 42 -1.46 -14.12 -15.47
CA ILE A 42 -2.83 -14.68 -15.49
C ILE A 42 -3.44 -14.71 -14.07
N LEU A 43 -2.63 -15.06 -13.05
CA LEU A 43 -3.09 -14.99 -11.65
C LEU A 43 -3.49 -13.57 -11.26
N TYR A 44 -2.71 -12.57 -11.69
CA TYR A 44 -3.03 -11.17 -11.45
C TYR A 44 -4.30 -10.74 -12.19
N GLU A 45 -4.47 -11.08 -13.45
CA GLU A 45 -5.68 -10.79 -14.20
C GLU A 45 -6.92 -11.37 -13.52
N PHE A 46 -6.84 -12.59 -13.03
CA PHE A 46 -7.93 -13.20 -12.29
C PHE A 46 -8.24 -12.44 -10.98
N LEU A 47 -7.23 -12.12 -10.18
CA LEU A 47 -7.41 -11.35 -8.95
C LEU A 47 -7.99 -9.97 -9.22
N ASP A 48 -7.59 -9.33 -10.31
CA ASP A 48 -8.10 -8.04 -10.74
C ASP A 48 -9.58 -8.09 -11.11
N ILE A 49 -10.03 -9.21 -11.68
CA ILE A 49 -11.45 -9.46 -11.98
C ILE A 49 -12.23 -9.78 -10.69
N ALA A 50 -11.67 -10.56 -9.80
CA ALA A 50 -12.30 -10.98 -8.55
C ALA A 50 -12.71 -9.82 -7.62
N HIS A 51 -12.09 -8.65 -7.77
CA HIS A 51 -12.41 -7.44 -7.00
C HIS A 51 -13.70 -6.71 -7.42
N PHE A 52 -14.37 -7.13 -8.49
CA PHE A 52 -15.61 -6.45 -8.88
C PHE A 52 -16.77 -6.81 -7.96
N ASN A 53 -17.53 -5.80 -7.54
CA ASN A 53 -18.72 -6.00 -6.70
C ASN A 53 -19.72 -6.99 -7.31
N ILE A 54 -19.87 -7.00 -8.64
CA ILE A 54 -20.77 -7.93 -9.33
C ILE A 54 -20.33 -9.38 -9.16
N ILE A 55 -19.00 -9.64 -9.10
CA ILE A 55 -18.47 -10.98 -8.81
C ILE A 55 -18.77 -11.34 -7.35
N ALA A 56 -18.46 -10.45 -6.41
CA ALA A 56 -18.72 -10.68 -4.99
C ALA A 56 -20.21 -10.97 -4.73
N ASN A 57 -21.11 -10.22 -5.35
CA ASN A 57 -22.55 -10.42 -5.23
C ASN A 57 -22.97 -11.79 -5.82
N HIS A 58 -22.51 -12.13 -7.02
CA HIS A 58 -22.82 -13.39 -7.67
C HIS A 58 -22.33 -14.59 -6.82
N ILE A 59 -21.14 -14.50 -6.26
CA ILE A 59 -20.61 -15.56 -5.38
C ILE A 59 -21.37 -15.61 -4.04
N SER A 60 -21.78 -14.47 -3.47
CA SER A 60 -22.53 -14.44 -2.20
C SER A 60 -23.92 -15.06 -2.31
N GLU A 61 -24.51 -15.07 -3.50
CA GLU A 61 -25.78 -15.76 -3.80
C GLU A 61 -25.59 -17.26 -4.01
N SER A 62 -24.36 -17.72 -4.19
CA SER A 62 -24.01 -19.14 -4.28
C SER A 62 -23.63 -19.69 -2.90
N ASN A 63 -23.94 -20.96 -2.63
CA ASN A 63 -23.50 -21.64 -1.39
C ASN A 63 -22.01 -22.03 -1.43
N GLN A 64 -21.16 -21.30 -2.17
CA GLN A 64 -19.77 -21.67 -2.45
C GLN A 64 -18.77 -20.59 -2.01
N VAL A 65 -19.19 -19.65 -1.16
CA VAL A 65 -18.37 -18.52 -0.70
C VAL A 65 -17.04 -19.00 -0.09
N ASP A 66 -17.08 -19.99 0.79
CA ASP A 66 -15.88 -20.49 1.47
C ASP A 66 -14.88 -21.10 0.48
N ILE A 67 -15.37 -21.84 -0.51
CA ILE A 67 -14.51 -22.43 -1.56
C ILE A 67 -13.87 -21.31 -2.40
N TRP A 68 -14.67 -20.31 -2.77
CA TRP A 68 -14.17 -19.14 -3.51
C TRP A 68 -13.08 -18.41 -2.74
N LEU A 69 -13.30 -18.11 -1.46
CA LEU A 69 -12.33 -17.40 -0.63
C LEU A 69 -11.03 -18.23 -0.46
N ASN A 70 -11.12 -19.52 -0.25
CA ASN A 70 -9.95 -20.39 -0.15
C ASN A 70 -9.15 -20.41 -1.47
N ASN A 71 -9.82 -20.46 -2.62
CA ASN A 71 -9.17 -20.39 -3.92
C ASN A 71 -8.48 -19.03 -4.13
N LEU A 72 -9.12 -17.91 -3.70
CA LEU A 72 -8.50 -16.58 -3.77
C LEU A 72 -7.25 -16.48 -2.90
N VAL A 73 -7.30 -17.00 -1.67
CA VAL A 73 -6.14 -16.98 -0.76
C VAL A 73 -4.97 -17.73 -1.38
N ASP A 74 -5.19 -18.94 -1.88
CA ASP A 74 -4.16 -19.72 -2.56
C ASP A 74 -3.57 -19.00 -3.78
N ILE A 75 -4.41 -18.38 -4.61
CA ILE A 75 -3.98 -17.60 -5.78
C ILE A 75 -3.16 -16.36 -5.35
N ILE A 76 -3.56 -15.67 -4.28
CA ILE A 76 -2.82 -14.53 -3.71
C ILE A 76 -1.43 -14.98 -3.25
N GLU A 77 -1.34 -16.08 -2.50
CA GLU A 77 -0.08 -16.62 -2.00
C GLU A 77 0.86 -17.04 -3.15
N ARG A 78 0.35 -17.78 -4.12
CA ARG A 78 1.13 -18.24 -5.29
C ARG A 78 1.60 -17.10 -6.17
N SER A 79 0.77 -16.10 -6.38
CA SER A 79 1.11 -14.91 -7.18
C SER A 79 2.02 -13.94 -6.43
N LYS A 80 2.11 -14.06 -5.09
CA LYS A 80 2.73 -13.06 -4.20
C LYS A 80 2.12 -11.67 -4.43
N TYR A 81 0.78 -11.63 -4.54
CA TYR A 81 0.05 -10.39 -4.71
C TYR A 81 0.17 -9.52 -3.44
N HIS A 82 0.61 -8.30 -3.59
CA HIS A 82 0.89 -7.38 -2.49
C HIS A 82 0.30 -5.99 -2.75
N THR A 83 0.27 -5.14 -1.71
CA THR A 83 -0.34 -3.81 -1.75
C THR A 83 0.16 -2.94 -2.91
N GLY A 84 1.46 -2.95 -3.19
CA GLY A 84 2.03 -2.19 -4.31
C GLY A 84 1.49 -2.64 -5.67
N ARG A 85 1.29 -3.95 -5.86
CA ARG A 85 0.67 -4.46 -7.08
C ARG A 85 -0.78 -3.99 -7.20
N LEU A 86 -1.53 -4.03 -6.10
CA LEU A 86 -2.91 -3.54 -6.06
C LEU A 86 -2.99 -2.06 -6.46
N ILE A 87 -2.13 -1.21 -5.87
CA ILE A 87 -2.12 0.24 -6.15
C ILE A 87 -1.75 0.50 -7.61
N LYS A 88 -0.69 -0.14 -8.10
CA LYS A 88 -0.28 -0.05 -9.50
C LYS A 88 -1.42 -0.41 -10.45
N HIS A 89 -2.06 -1.55 -10.22
CA HIS A 89 -3.18 -2.00 -11.03
C HIS A 89 -4.37 -1.01 -10.99
N ARG A 90 -4.69 -0.46 -9.79
CA ARG A 90 -5.72 0.59 -9.67
C ARG A 90 -5.35 1.85 -10.44
N ALA A 91 -4.06 2.22 -10.44
CA ALA A 91 -3.56 3.36 -11.21
C ALA A 91 -3.70 3.15 -12.72
N GLU A 92 -3.36 1.96 -13.21
CA GLU A 92 -3.51 1.60 -14.62
C GLU A 92 -4.98 1.58 -15.06
N ARG A 93 -5.88 1.06 -14.20
CA ARG A 93 -7.29 0.86 -14.51
C ARG A 93 -8.15 2.10 -14.33
N TYR A 94 -7.95 2.83 -13.24
CA TYR A 94 -8.81 3.96 -12.87
C TYR A 94 -8.19 5.33 -13.17
N LYS A 95 -6.97 5.35 -13.64
CA LYS A 95 -6.18 6.54 -14.07
C LYS A 95 -6.62 7.87 -13.43
N ASN A 96 -7.62 8.50 -14.01
CA ASN A 96 -8.06 9.84 -13.66
C ASN A 96 -9.16 9.88 -12.57
N LYS A 97 -9.58 8.70 -12.03
CA LYS A 97 -10.51 8.70 -10.91
C LYS A 97 -9.80 9.15 -9.64
N THR A 98 -10.52 9.82 -8.77
CA THR A 98 -10.02 10.25 -7.47
C THR A 98 -9.66 9.04 -6.60
N ALA A 99 -8.42 8.98 -6.14
CA ALA A 99 -7.92 8.02 -5.18
C ALA A 99 -7.97 8.58 -3.75
N LEU A 100 -7.56 9.84 -3.58
CA LEU A 100 -7.53 10.53 -2.29
C LEU A 100 -8.21 11.89 -2.38
N ASN A 101 -8.92 12.23 -1.31
CA ASN A 101 -9.41 13.56 -1.01
C ASN A 101 -8.65 14.09 0.21
N ILE A 102 -8.03 15.25 0.07
CA ILE A 102 -7.19 15.86 1.10
C ILE A 102 -7.74 17.23 1.40
N ILE A 103 -7.92 17.53 2.69
CA ILE A 103 -8.30 18.88 3.14
C ILE A 103 -7.05 19.57 3.68
N GLU A 104 -6.57 20.55 2.95
CA GLU A 104 -5.44 21.41 3.36
C GLU A 104 -5.89 22.86 3.46
N LYS A 105 -5.67 23.49 4.62
CA LYS A 105 -6.04 24.91 4.87
C LYS A 105 -7.50 25.23 4.53
N GLY A 106 -8.40 24.24 4.68
CA GLY A 106 -9.82 24.38 4.37
C GLY A 106 -10.19 24.18 2.88
N GLU A 107 -9.23 23.88 2.03
CA GLU A 107 -9.45 23.57 0.61
C GLU A 107 -9.40 22.06 0.36
N LEU A 108 -10.30 21.58 -0.49
CA LEU A 108 -10.32 20.18 -0.93
C LEU A 108 -9.39 20.01 -2.14
N LYS A 109 -8.34 19.22 -1.95
CA LYS A 109 -7.47 18.75 -3.03
C LYS A 109 -7.78 17.29 -3.35
N THR A 110 -7.78 16.93 -4.62
CA THR A 110 -7.99 15.56 -5.08
C THR A 110 -6.73 15.04 -5.76
N ILE A 111 -6.40 13.78 -5.48
CA ILE A 111 -5.30 13.07 -6.14
C ILE A 111 -5.89 11.89 -6.90
N SER A 112 -5.58 11.77 -8.18
CA SER A 112 -5.99 10.64 -9.01
C SER A 112 -5.19 9.38 -8.68
N TYR A 113 -5.69 8.20 -9.08
CA TYR A 113 -4.96 6.94 -8.91
C TYR A 113 -3.61 6.94 -9.63
N SER A 114 -3.53 7.49 -10.85
CA SER A 114 -2.26 7.59 -11.59
C SER A 114 -1.28 8.53 -10.92
N SER A 115 -1.73 9.70 -10.43
CA SER A 115 -0.88 10.65 -9.70
C SER A 115 -0.39 10.06 -8.38
N LEU A 116 -1.28 9.37 -7.64
CA LEU A 116 -0.91 8.69 -6.39
C LEU A 116 0.21 7.68 -6.64
N TRP A 117 0.07 6.84 -7.68
CA TRP A 117 1.09 5.84 -8.00
C TRP A 117 2.43 6.48 -8.37
N SER A 118 2.44 7.56 -9.15
CA SER A 118 3.66 8.30 -9.47
C SER A 118 4.37 8.83 -8.22
N LEU A 119 3.61 9.43 -7.28
CA LEU A 119 4.15 9.91 -6.00
C LEU A 119 4.67 8.76 -5.12
N VAL A 120 4.01 7.60 -5.11
CA VAL A 120 4.47 6.41 -4.39
C VAL A 120 5.79 5.89 -4.95
N ILE A 121 5.95 5.88 -6.29
CA ILE A 121 7.23 5.50 -6.93
C ILE A 121 8.33 6.49 -6.54
N GLU A 122 8.10 7.79 -6.66
CA GLU A 122 9.06 8.83 -6.30
C GLU A 122 9.54 8.68 -4.85
N THR A 123 8.58 8.54 -3.91
CA THR A 123 8.88 8.30 -2.50
C THR A 123 9.67 6.99 -2.30
N GLY A 124 9.31 5.92 -3.02
CA GLY A 124 10.01 4.64 -2.96
C GLY A 124 11.44 4.71 -3.50
N CYS A 125 11.69 5.50 -4.54
CA CYS A 125 13.03 5.76 -5.04
C CYS A 125 13.89 6.48 -3.98
N ALA A 126 13.33 7.49 -3.32
CA ALA A 126 14.01 8.19 -2.23
C ALA A 126 14.30 7.26 -1.04
N LEU A 127 13.34 6.41 -0.62
CA LEU A 127 13.56 5.41 0.44
C LEU A 127 14.66 4.40 0.08
N SER A 128 14.79 4.04 -1.20
CA SER A 128 15.82 3.09 -1.64
C SER A 128 17.24 3.63 -1.52
N SER A 129 17.44 4.95 -1.41
CA SER A 129 18.76 5.54 -1.13
C SER A 129 19.26 5.16 0.26
N PHE A 130 18.38 5.10 1.23
CA PHE A 130 18.72 4.70 2.60
C PHE A 130 19.23 3.26 2.71
N GLU A 131 18.69 2.34 1.90
CA GLU A 131 19.17 0.95 1.85
C GLU A 131 20.59 0.83 1.32
N LYS A 132 20.99 1.75 0.43
CA LYS A 132 22.34 1.78 -0.15
C LYS A 132 23.40 2.34 0.82
N GLU A 133 22.96 3.13 1.79
CA GLU A 133 23.84 3.77 2.77
C GLU A 133 24.13 2.87 3.98
N THR A 134 23.39 1.78 4.15
CA THR A 134 23.50 0.90 5.32
C THR A 134 23.63 -0.56 4.90
N ASP A 135 24.50 -1.32 5.57
CA ASP A 135 24.59 -2.79 5.41
C ASP A 135 23.47 -3.53 6.16
N ARG A 136 22.48 -2.81 6.70
CA ARG A 136 21.38 -3.37 7.51
C ARG A 136 20.04 -3.03 6.87
N PRO A 137 19.04 -3.92 7.00
CA PRO A 137 17.68 -3.59 6.60
C PRO A 137 17.18 -2.33 7.30
N ILE A 138 16.58 -1.43 6.55
CA ILE A 138 15.97 -0.23 7.12
C ILE A 138 14.60 -0.55 7.74
N THR A 139 14.28 0.14 8.82
CA THR A 139 12.95 0.13 9.43
C THR A 139 12.47 1.56 9.55
N ILE A 140 11.34 1.85 8.92
CA ILE A 140 10.76 3.17 8.88
C ILE A 140 9.73 3.33 10.01
N GLY A 141 9.87 4.35 10.84
CA GLY A 141 8.86 4.78 11.79
C GLY A 141 7.99 5.89 11.21
N LEU A 142 6.68 5.83 11.45
CA LEU A 142 5.73 6.89 11.10
C LEU A 142 5.13 7.48 12.38
N LEU A 143 5.57 8.65 12.77
CA LEU A 143 5.08 9.40 13.94
C LEU A 143 4.28 10.62 13.45
N THR A 144 3.11 10.38 12.93
CA THR A 144 2.30 11.40 12.25
C THR A 144 0.81 11.08 12.33
N HIS A 145 -0.02 12.13 12.22
CA HIS A 145 -1.44 11.98 11.92
C HIS A 145 -1.63 11.78 10.40
N ASN A 146 -2.87 11.49 9.99
CA ASN A 146 -3.18 11.30 8.58
C ASN A 146 -2.89 12.56 7.77
N GLN A 147 -1.90 12.48 6.88
CA GLN A 147 -1.51 13.53 5.94
C GLN A 147 -0.88 12.88 4.69
N LEU A 148 -0.85 13.62 3.58
CA LEU A 148 -0.41 13.08 2.29
C LEU A 148 0.97 12.41 2.37
N ASN A 149 2.00 13.13 2.82
CA ASN A 149 3.37 12.62 2.81
C ASN A 149 3.53 11.36 3.69
N GLY A 150 2.81 11.28 4.82
CA GLY A 150 2.77 10.07 5.65
C GLY A 150 2.14 8.89 4.92
N VAL A 151 1.04 9.12 4.19
CA VAL A 151 0.40 8.08 3.35
C VAL A 151 1.33 7.63 2.23
N LEU A 152 2.08 8.56 1.60
CA LEU A 152 3.03 8.22 0.54
C LEU A 152 4.16 7.33 1.06
N VAL A 153 4.73 7.64 2.23
CA VAL A 153 5.77 6.80 2.86
C VAL A 153 5.22 5.42 3.18
N ASP A 154 4.05 5.32 3.80
CA ASP A 154 3.42 4.03 4.14
C ASP A 154 3.18 3.18 2.88
N LEU A 155 2.55 3.75 1.87
CA LEU A 155 2.28 3.06 0.61
C LEU A 155 3.56 2.69 -0.15
N ALA A 156 4.60 3.52 -0.12
CA ALA A 156 5.89 3.21 -0.71
C ALA A 156 6.55 2.03 0.02
N CYS A 157 6.60 2.06 1.34
CA CYS A 157 7.13 0.94 2.14
C CYS A 157 6.41 -0.37 1.82
N LEU A 158 5.07 -0.38 1.83
CA LEU A 158 4.27 -1.56 1.50
C LEU A 158 4.44 -2.02 0.05
N SER A 159 4.73 -1.09 -0.88
CA SER A 159 4.92 -1.42 -2.30
C SER A 159 6.28 -2.01 -2.59
N PHE A 160 7.32 -1.58 -1.88
CA PHE A 160 8.70 -1.97 -2.13
C PHE A 160 9.28 -2.94 -1.09
N GLY A 161 8.45 -3.41 -0.14
CA GLY A 161 8.86 -4.42 0.84
C GLY A 161 9.72 -3.88 1.98
N ILE A 162 9.64 -2.58 2.25
CA ILE A 162 10.33 -1.92 3.35
C ILE A 162 9.49 -2.07 4.63
N ARG A 163 10.13 -2.39 5.75
CA ARG A 163 9.43 -2.48 7.04
C ARG A 163 8.97 -1.09 7.49
N VAL A 164 7.68 -0.94 7.77
CA VAL A 164 7.09 0.31 8.28
C VAL A 164 6.35 0.07 9.58
N VAL A 165 6.50 0.97 10.54
CA VAL A 165 5.91 0.89 11.87
C VAL A 165 5.18 2.21 12.17
N PRO A 166 3.85 2.25 12.07
CA PRO A 166 3.07 3.38 12.54
C PRO A 166 3.16 3.50 14.07
N ILE A 167 3.47 4.69 14.56
CA ILE A 167 3.64 4.97 15.99
C ILE A 167 2.45 5.78 16.49
N PRO A 168 1.73 5.32 17.52
CA PRO A 168 0.55 6.01 18.04
C PRO A 168 0.89 7.39 18.62
N LEU A 169 0.14 8.42 18.20
CA LEU A 169 0.33 9.81 18.70
C LEU A 169 -0.27 10.05 20.09
N ASN A 170 -1.11 9.16 20.59
CA ASN A 170 -1.73 9.23 21.92
C ASN A 170 -0.92 8.47 23.00
N GLY A 171 0.27 7.98 22.65
CA GLY A 171 1.20 7.34 23.59
C GLY A 171 1.97 8.37 24.44
N THR A 172 2.62 7.87 25.50
CA THR A 172 3.60 8.66 26.28
C THR A 172 4.96 8.66 25.57
N SER A 173 5.87 9.54 26.01
CA SER A 173 7.25 9.56 25.53
C SER A 173 7.98 8.25 25.82
N GLU A 174 7.75 7.61 26.99
CA GLU A 174 8.32 6.31 27.33
C GLU A 174 7.82 5.22 26.35
N HIS A 175 6.52 5.22 26.05
CA HIS A 175 5.96 4.26 25.11
C HIS A 175 6.51 4.48 23.69
N THR A 176 6.61 5.74 23.26
CA THR A 176 7.23 6.10 21.98
C THR A 176 8.68 5.63 21.93
N SER A 177 9.48 5.92 22.95
CA SER A 177 10.88 5.47 23.07
C SER A 177 10.98 3.94 23.00
N TYR A 178 10.12 3.22 23.72
CA TYR A 178 10.07 1.76 23.67
C TYR A 178 9.81 1.22 22.26
N ILE A 179 8.84 1.80 21.52
CA ILE A 179 8.55 1.36 20.15
C ILE A 179 9.74 1.63 19.23
N LEU A 180 10.39 2.80 19.34
CA LEU A 180 11.56 3.15 18.54
C LEU A 180 12.69 2.13 18.72
N ASP A 181 12.96 1.72 19.94
CA ASP A 181 14.02 0.77 20.26
C ASP A 181 13.63 -0.67 19.90
N HIS A 182 12.42 -1.10 20.31
CA HIS A 182 11.96 -2.48 20.11
C HIS A 182 11.80 -2.85 18.63
N ALA A 183 11.32 -1.89 17.82
CA ALA A 183 11.17 -2.09 16.39
C ALA A 183 12.47 -1.80 15.60
N GLU A 184 13.54 -1.39 16.27
CA GLU A 184 14.83 -1.04 15.66
C GLU A 184 14.67 0.01 14.55
N ILE A 185 13.90 1.08 14.85
CA ILE A 185 13.64 2.15 13.87
C ILE A 185 14.97 2.82 13.49
N THR A 186 15.25 2.85 12.20
CA THR A 186 16.44 3.49 11.63
C THR A 186 16.16 4.90 11.11
N HIS A 187 14.97 5.10 10.54
CA HIS A 187 14.52 6.37 9.97
C HIS A 187 13.11 6.69 10.48
N LEU A 188 12.90 7.92 10.93
CA LEU A 188 11.64 8.35 11.52
C LEU A 188 11.06 9.51 10.73
N PHE A 189 9.88 9.31 10.14
CA PHE A 189 9.10 10.36 9.50
C PHE A 189 8.14 10.98 10.50
N ILE A 190 8.27 12.30 10.69
CA ILE A 190 7.59 13.04 11.75
C ILE A 190 6.64 14.07 11.12
N GLY A 191 5.39 14.06 11.58
CA GLY A 191 4.39 15.01 11.09
C GLY A 191 3.49 15.59 12.17
N GLY A 192 3.20 16.87 12.04
CA GLY A 192 2.31 17.62 12.92
C GLY A 192 2.86 17.91 14.31
N LYS A 193 2.16 18.78 15.02
CA LYS A 193 2.59 19.28 16.35
C LYS A 193 2.76 18.18 17.40
N THR A 194 1.85 17.20 17.41
CA THR A 194 1.88 16.11 18.40
C THR A 194 3.06 15.17 18.14
N GLY A 195 3.30 14.78 16.89
CA GLY A 195 4.47 13.96 16.53
C GLY A 195 5.77 14.68 16.85
N GLY A 196 5.87 15.97 16.50
CA GLY A 196 7.02 16.79 16.82
C GLY A 196 7.28 16.94 18.32
N LYS A 197 6.23 17.09 19.12
CA LYS A 197 6.36 17.14 20.59
C LYS A 197 6.92 15.83 21.15
N LEU A 198 6.34 14.69 20.77
CA LEU A 198 6.80 13.37 21.22
C LEU A 198 8.26 13.12 20.81
N TRP A 199 8.63 13.44 19.56
CA TRP A 199 10.01 13.32 19.11
C TRP A 199 10.96 14.17 19.94
N ASN A 200 10.63 15.45 20.19
CA ASN A 200 11.48 16.36 20.97
C ASN A 200 11.72 15.88 22.42
N GLU A 201 10.85 15.05 22.97
CA GLU A 201 10.97 14.46 24.30
C GLU A 201 11.90 13.24 24.34
N VAL A 202 12.04 12.51 23.21
CA VAL A 202 12.77 11.22 23.17
C VAL A 202 14.06 11.24 22.34
N GLN A 203 14.28 12.27 21.53
CA GLN A 203 15.30 12.28 20.49
C GLN A 203 16.75 12.33 21.02
N SER A 204 16.98 12.82 22.24
CA SER A 204 18.33 13.03 22.78
C SER A 204 19.16 11.73 22.90
N ASP A 205 18.47 10.60 23.07
CA ASP A 205 19.08 9.30 23.30
C ASP A 205 19.02 8.38 22.07
N LYS A 206 18.63 8.92 20.91
CA LYS A 206 18.36 8.11 19.71
C LYS A 206 19.32 8.43 18.55
N SER A 207 19.86 7.38 17.97
CA SER A 207 20.63 7.44 16.72
C SER A 207 19.73 7.12 15.52
N ILE A 208 18.68 7.93 15.32
CA ILE A 208 17.67 7.75 14.28
C ILE A 208 17.74 8.95 13.32
N GLN A 209 17.79 8.68 12.02
CA GLN A 209 17.67 9.73 11.02
C GLN A 209 16.21 10.21 10.97
N SER A 210 16.01 11.51 11.14
CA SER A 210 14.68 12.10 11.26
C SER A 210 14.31 12.94 10.04
N ILE A 211 13.13 12.69 9.49
CA ILE A 211 12.60 13.37 8.31
C ILE A 211 11.30 14.09 8.67
N ALA A 212 11.23 15.40 8.42
CA ALA A 212 10.01 16.17 8.58
C ALA A 212 9.10 15.98 7.37
N LEU A 213 7.86 15.52 7.58
CA LEU A 213 6.85 15.34 6.53
C LEU A 213 6.28 16.65 6.00
N ASN A 214 6.43 17.73 6.75
CA ASN A 214 6.03 19.11 6.39
C ASN A 214 6.90 20.07 7.19
N ASP A 215 6.89 21.35 6.77
CA ASP A 215 7.58 22.41 7.49
C ASP A 215 7.16 22.44 8.95
N ASN A 216 8.05 22.00 9.82
CA ASN A 216 7.83 21.96 11.25
C ASN A 216 9.06 22.62 11.94
N GLU A 217 9.03 23.94 12.04
CA GLU A 217 10.11 24.77 12.61
C GLU A 217 10.46 24.41 14.07
N SER A 218 9.66 23.58 14.73
CA SER A 218 9.81 23.23 16.15
C SER A 218 10.52 21.92 16.42
N LEU A 219 10.95 21.17 15.40
CA LEU A 219 11.66 19.90 15.57
C LEU A 219 13.10 20.14 16.02
N LYS A 220 13.54 19.36 17.03
CA LYS A 220 14.91 19.39 17.54
C LYS A 220 15.74 18.28 16.91
N GLY A 221 17.06 18.55 16.82
CA GLY A 221 18.02 17.60 16.26
C GLY A 221 18.33 17.89 14.79
N GLN A 222 19.02 16.96 14.17
CA GLN A 222 19.33 17.03 12.74
C GLN A 222 18.13 16.46 11.97
N ILE A 223 17.41 17.34 11.28
CA ILE A 223 16.18 17.00 10.57
C ILE A 223 16.38 17.23 9.08
N VAL A 224 16.05 16.25 8.27
CA VAL A 224 15.92 16.38 6.82
C VAL A 224 14.49 16.82 6.50
N ASN A 225 14.30 17.82 5.67
CA ASN A 225 12.96 18.19 5.23
C ASN A 225 12.47 17.30 4.09
N TRP A 226 11.17 17.39 3.77
CA TRP A 226 10.55 16.52 2.77
C TRP A 226 11.15 16.67 1.38
N GLU A 227 11.44 17.90 0.95
CA GLU A 227 12.04 18.18 -0.35
C GLU A 227 13.45 17.60 -0.46
N GLN A 228 14.27 17.80 0.58
CA GLN A 228 15.63 17.22 0.65
C GLN A 228 15.63 15.70 0.68
N PHE A 229 14.59 15.08 1.26
CA PHE A 229 14.43 13.62 1.25
C PHE A 229 14.13 13.09 -0.15
N LEU A 230 13.41 13.84 -0.99
CA LEU A 230 13.07 13.42 -2.35
C LEU A 230 14.20 13.65 -3.38
N GLU A 231 15.22 14.47 -3.09
CA GLU A 231 16.41 14.70 -3.93
C GLU A 231 17.39 13.51 -3.92
#